data_54259ceed5d13c6e1913eba3eb4e79ae
#
_entry.id   54259ceed5d13c6e1913eba3eb4e79ae
#
_cell.length_a   1.000
_cell.length_b   1.000
_cell.length_c   1.000
_cell.angle_alpha   90.00
_cell.angle_beta   90.00
_cell.angle_gamma   90.00
#
_symmetry.space_group_name_H-M   'P 1'
#
loop_
_entity.id
_entity.type
_entity.pdbx_description
1 polymer ?
#
loop_
_entity_poly.entity_id
_entity_poly.type
_entity_poly.pdbx_seq_one_letter_code
_entity_poly.pdbx_strand_id
1 'polypeptide(L)'
;MIIEFRCEIEHARRWMDRRTLSIDGRDVPVQIAWTATAEPRPSGLDMLFELERLVLHKGKAGGADKLKIIPERTQTRAGTADVIVDFTSAARDPNCPARLYLRPRFNGAAGENAALAAILAGDLPVIEIVNEVDGAVLDRGHPSSEIAAGLSGALETIMARTLTMVAAIASGRPRIVPQLAYPAATTSQRGPAGYVARGLAVSIAKEIYRLCCYAPHWHIGWRFNDNAGVWQTGDLSGPGWTVLGDPGNHFYADPFPVTWRGRTFVFFEDLDHRVGKGIISAIEFGDTGPIGEVVPVLEEPWHLSYPFLIEDNGELWMIPESSLAGDVALYKCVRFPDKWERHATLLAGLELADATITQRNGLYYLFGAWRDGSGGYSDSLAIYYAEHLLGPWLPHASNPVMIDRASARPAGNFVTIDGKLWRPVQDCAEGYGAGLALAEIIELSPTTFKQIVRHSLKPGPLWPGRKLHTLNRCGRLEVIDGSRVQPKTRAFARQFPSAILSPRTSPSTAG
;
A
#
# COMPACT_ATOMS: atom_id res chain seq x y z
N MET A 1 -14.93 15.53 -23.19
CA MET A 1 -14.10 16.21 -22.16
C MET A 1 -12.67 16.31 -22.68
N ILE A 2 -12.06 17.50 -22.58
CA ILE A 2 -10.64 17.76 -22.90
C ILE A 2 -9.97 18.25 -21.64
N ILE A 3 -8.82 17.67 -21.29
CA ILE A 3 -8.01 18.06 -20.13
C ILE A 3 -6.77 18.82 -20.64
N GLU A 4 -6.47 19.96 -20.02
CA GLU A 4 -5.24 20.72 -20.28
C GLU A 4 -4.30 20.57 -19.07
N PHE A 5 -3.08 20.08 -19.30
CA PHE A 5 -2.00 20.14 -18.30
C PHE A 5 -1.17 21.39 -18.54
N ARG A 6 -1.03 22.24 -17.53
CA ARG A 6 -0.10 23.36 -17.51
C ARG A 6 1.18 22.93 -16.83
N CYS A 7 2.28 22.98 -17.57
CA CYS A 7 3.57 22.50 -17.12
C CYS A 7 4.67 23.53 -17.39
N GLU A 8 5.67 23.59 -16.52
CA GLU A 8 6.84 24.45 -16.71
C GLU A 8 7.83 23.79 -17.66
N ILE A 9 8.21 24.51 -18.75
CA ILE A 9 9.02 23.96 -19.84
C ILE A 9 10.42 23.54 -19.38
N GLU A 10 11.03 24.28 -18.46
CA GLU A 10 12.36 23.94 -17.92
C GLU A 10 12.30 22.72 -16.99
N HIS A 11 11.12 22.42 -16.44
CA HIS A 11 10.83 21.26 -15.60
C HIS A 11 10.21 20.11 -16.38
N ALA A 12 10.29 20.11 -17.71
CA ALA A 12 9.67 19.09 -18.54
C ALA A 12 10.22 17.69 -18.22
N ARG A 13 9.32 16.78 -17.83
CA ARG A 13 9.60 15.39 -17.48
C ARG A 13 8.76 14.43 -18.30
N ARG A 14 9.22 13.19 -18.40
CA ARG A 14 8.55 12.15 -19.20
C ARG A 14 7.11 11.88 -18.76
N TRP A 15 6.81 11.97 -17.47
CA TRP A 15 5.44 11.78 -16.98
C TRP A 15 4.46 12.84 -17.52
N MET A 16 4.95 14.02 -17.91
CA MET A 16 4.16 15.11 -18.51
C MET A 16 3.81 14.85 -19.98
N ASP A 17 4.59 14.02 -20.70
CA ASP A 17 4.33 13.67 -22.10
C ASP A 17 3.23 12.60 -22.20
N ARG A 18 2.02 12.97 -21.76
CA ARG A 18 0.83 12.14 -21.84
C ARG A 18 -0.14 12.67 -22.87
N ARG A 19 -0.60 11.77 -23.74
CA ARG A 19 -1.64 12.09 -24.72
C ARG A 19 -3.05 11.85 -24.22
N THR A 20 -3.18 10.98 -23.22
CA THR A 20 -4.46 10.61 -22.63
C THR A 20 -4.31 10.43 -21.11
N LEU A 21 -5.43 10.65 -20.41
CA LEU A 21 -5.61 10.25 -19.01
C LEU A 21 -6.78 9.26 -18.94
N SER A 22 -6.57 8.10 -18.34
CA SER A 22 -7.64 7.12 -18.17
C SER A 22 -8.60 7.58 -17.07
N ILE A 23 -9.86 7.75 -17.43
CA ILE A 23 -10.96 8.11 -16.51
C ILE A 23 -12.08 7.13 -16.73
N ASP A 24 -12.43 6.37 -15.69
CA ASP A 24 -13.47 5.32 -15.75
C ASP A 24 -13.24 4.30 -16.90
N GLY A 25 -11.97 3.93 -17.13
CA GLY A 25 -11.59 3.01 -18.19
C GLY A 25 -11.66 3.59 -19.60
N ARG A 26 -11.85 4.91 -19.74
CA ARG A 26 -11.85 5.62 -21.03
C ARG A 26 -10.64 6.53 -21.14
N ASP A 27 -9.97 6.49 -22.26
CA ASP A 27 -8.86 7.40 -22.54
C ASP A 27 -9.38 8.79 -22.94
N VAL A 28 -9.21 9.75 -22.04
CA VAL A 28 -9.58 11.17 -22.25
C VAL A 28 -8.37 11.91 -22.81
N PRO A 29 -8.52 12.69 -23.91
CA PRO A 29 -7.42 13.45 -24.50
C PRO A 29 -6.82 14.46 -23.52
N VAL A 30 -5.48 14.52 -23.47
CA VAL A 30 -4.71 15.51 -22.72
C VAL A 30 -3.97 16.41 -23.68
N GLN A 31 -4.11 17.72 -23.47
CA GLN A 31 -3.33 18.76 -24.15
C GLN A 31 -2.32 19.33 -23.15
N ILE A 32 -1.13 19.71 -23.63
CA ILE A 32 -0.09 20.26 -22.75
C ILE A 32 0.17 21.71 -23.13
N ALA A 33 -0.01 22.61 -22.17
CA ALA A 33 0.36 24.01 -22.28
C ALA A 33 1.67 24.25 -21.52
N TRP A 34 2.73 24.53 -22.26
CA TRP A 34 4.04 24.85 -21.70
C TRP A 34 4.12 26.32 -21.32
N THR A 35 4.52 26.60 -20.07
CA THR A 35 4.75 27.94 -19.55
C THR A 35 6.22 28.15 -19.22
N ALA A 36 6.66 29.39 -19.10
CA ALA A 36 7.98 29.70 -18.57
C ALA A 36 8.03 29.29 -17.07
N THR A 37 9.18 28.83 -16.64
CA THR A 37 9.39 28.44 -15.24
C THR A 37 9.45 29.65 -14.34
N ALA A 38 8.66 29.65 -13.26
CA ALA A 38 8.61 30.76 -12.31
C ALA A 38 9.73 30.65 -11.23
N GLU A 39 10.14 29.42 -10.90
CA GLU A 39 11.13 29.16 -9.84
C GLU A 39 12.30 28.34 -10.36
N PRO A 40 13.57 28.72 -10.04
CA PRO A 40 14.74 27.93 -10.43
C PRO A 40 14.77 26.61 -9.69
N ARG A 41 15.31 25.57 -10.34
CA ARG A 41 15.59 24.27 -9.71
C ARG A 41 16.81 24.33 -8.80
N PRO A 42 16.87 23.41 -7.80
CA PRO A 42 18.13 23.11 -7.12
C PRO A 42 19.19 22.68 -8.16
N SER A 43 20.38 23.28 -8.08
CA SER A 43 21.48 22.97 -8.99
C SER A 43 21.90 21.49 -8.89
N GLY A 44 22.22 20.85 -10.01
CA GLY A 44 22.69 19.48 -10.07
C GLY A 44 21.60 18.41 -9.98
N LEU A 45 20.31 18.75 -9.87
CA LEU A 45 19.21 17.78 -9.72
C LEU A 45 19.11 16.83 -10.90
N ASP A 46 19.19 17.35 -12.13
CA ASP A 46 19.09 16.50 -13.34
C ASP A 46 20.27 15.50 -13.41
N MET A 47 21.47 15.91 -12.99
CA MET A 47 22.64 15.02 -12.91
C MET A 47 22.42 13.91 -11.86
N LEU A 48 21.83 14.24 -10.71
CA LEU A 48 21.50 13.26 -9.68
C LEU A 48 20.46 12.25 -10.16
N PHE A 49 19.42 12.69 -10.90
CA PHE A 49 18.45 11.79 -11.50
C PHE A 49 19.07 10.85 -12.54
N GLU A 50 20.01 11.35 -13.37
CA GLU A 50 20.77 10.49 -14.27
C GLU A 50 21.61 9.46 -13.52
N LEU A 51 22.25 9.83 -12.41
CA LEU A 51 23.00 8.90 -11.57
C LEU A 51 22.06 7.83 -10.96
N GLU A 52 20.92 8.22 -10.41
CA GLU A 52 19.93 7.28 -9.89
C GLU A 52 19.41 6.34 -10.98
N ARG A 53 19.12 6.86 -12.16
CA ARG A 53 18.70 6.05 -13.31
C ARG A 53 19.72 4.96 -13.63
N LEU A 54 21.00 5.30 -13.68
CA LEU A 54 22.06 4.35 -13.97
C LEU A 54 22.22 3.29 -12.87
N VAL A 55 22.26 3.73 -11.62
CA VAL A 55 22.60 2.87 -10.46
C VAL A 55 21.39 2.12 -9.92
N LEU A 56 20.27 2.81 -9.68
CA LEU A 56 19.09 2.24 -9.04
C LEU A 56 18.13 1.61 -10.04
N HIS A 57 17.97 2.22 -11.21
CA HIS A 57 17.02 1.76 -12.22
C HIS A 57 17.64 0.98 -13.36
N LYS A 58 18.93 0.61 -13.26
CA LYS A 58 19.67 -0.18 -14.26
C LYS A 58 19.58 0.40 -15.67
N GLY A 59 19.63 1.72 -15.79
CA GLY A 59 19.53 2.46 -17.05
C GLY A 59 18.11 2.60 -17.62
N LYS A 60 17.09 2.01 -17.01
CA LYS A 60 15.70 2.15 -17.45
C LYS A 60 15.21 3.58 -17.17
N ALA A 61 14.64 4.20 -18.19
CA ALA A 61 14.06 5.54 -18.06
C ALA A 61 12.71 5.49 -17.35
N GLY A 62 12.53 6.35 -16.34
CA GLY A 62 11.29 6.53 -15.57
C GLY A 62 10.53 7.80 -15.94
N GLY A 63 9.39 8.02 -15.29
CA GLY A 63 8.54 9.20 -15.47
C GLY A 63 9.22 10.50 -15.01
N ALA A 64 10.06 10.44 -13.98
CA ALA A 64 10.78 11.58 -13.44
C ALA A 64 11.97 12.06 -14.31
N ASP A 65 12.39 11.28 -15.30
CA ASP A 65 13.49 11.67 -16.19
C ASP A 65 13.12 12.90 -17.04
N LYS A 66 14.13 13.68 -17.37
CA LYS A 66 13.96 14.87 -18.24
C LYS A 66 13.43 14.49 -19.62
N LEU A 67 12.47 15.24 -20.11
CA LEU A 67 11.96 15.08 -21.47
C LEU A 67 12.99 15.63 -22.46
N LYS A 68 13.52 14.76 -23.35
CA LYS A 68 14.59 15.14 -24.30
C LYS A 68 14.09 15.97 -25.48
N ILE A 69 12.86 15.76 -25.89
CA ILE A 69 12.20 16.48 -26.99
C ILE A 69 10.91 17.04 -26.42
N ILE A 70 10.84 18.35 -26.34
CA ILE A 70 9.62 19.02 -25.90
C ILE A 70 8.68 19.01 -27.10
N PRO A 71 7.48 18.40 -27.00
CA PRO A 71 6.50 18.46 -28.06
C PRO A 71 6.22 19.90 -28.45
N GLU A 72 6.04 20.16 -29.75
CA GLU A 72 5.67 21.51 -30.22
C GLU A 72 4.51 22.04 -29.40
N ARG A 73 4.59 23.34 -29.07
CA ARG A 73 3.53 24.02 -28.33
C ARG A 73 2.21 23.82 -29.07
N THR A 74 1.36 22.97 -28.55
CA THR A 74 -0.04 23.01 -28.92
C THR A 74 -0.55 24.33 -28.36
N GLN A 75 -0.62 25.35 -29.21
CA GLN A 75 -1.31 26.58 -28.84
C GLN A 75 -2.77 26.21 -28.66
N THR A 76 -3.14 25.92 -27.43
CA THR A 76 -4.53 25.75 -27.06
C THR A 76 -5.23 27.08 -27.41
N ARG A 77 -6.26 27.01 -28.24
CA ARG A 77 -7.20 28.14 -28.33
C ARG A 77 -7.72 28.36 -26.92
N ALA A 78 -7.43 29.53 -26.35
CA ALA A 78 -7.93 29.89 -25.03
C ALA A 78 -9.41 29.54 -24.92
N GLY A 79 -9.80 28.72 -23.93
CA GLY A 79 -11.21 28.42 -23.65
C GLY A 79 -11.75 27.07 -24.16
N THR A 80 -10.92 26.13 -24.62
CA THR A 80 -11.41 24.82 -25.14
C THR A 80 -11.31 23.68 -24.17
N ALA A 81 -10.58 23.81 -23.03
CA ALA A 81 -10.44 22.74 -22.03
C ALA A 81 -11.58 22.76 -21.00
N ASP A 82 -12.18 21.61 -20.77
CA ASP A 82 -13.20 21.41 -19.72
C ASP A 82 -12.58 21.44 -18.33
N VAL A 83 -11.37 20.88 -18.21
CA VAL A 83 -10.59 20.75 -16.97
C VAL A 83 -9.17 21.24 -17.22
N ILE A 84 -8.68 22.16 -16.42
CA ILE A 84 -7.26 22.55 -16.38
C ILE A 84 -6.62 21.94 -15.14
N VAL A 85 -5.45 21.32 -15.30
CA VAL A 85 -4.62 20.82 -14.20
C VAL A 85 -3.30 21.57 -14.24
N ASP A 86 -3.09 22.44 -13.28
CA ASP A 86 -1.94 23.34 -13.23
C ASP A 86 -0.85 22.82 -12.29
N PHE A 87 0.21 22.27 -12.87
CA PHE A 87 1.38 21.77 -12.15
C PHE A 87 2.45 22.84 -11.91
N THR A 88 2.16 24.09 -12.27
CA THR A 88 3.13 25.20 -12.14
C THR A 88 3.08 25.82 -10.72
N SER A 89 4.12 26.55 -10.38
CA SER A 89 4.17 27.41 -9.17
C SER A 89 3.57 28.80 -9.41
N ALA A 90 3.26 29.17 -10.67
CA ALA A 90 2.76 30.49 -11.03
C ALA A 90 1.33 30.73 -10.52
N ALA A 91 1.00 32.00 -10.22
CA ALA A 91 -0.36 32.38 -9.88
C ALA A 91 -1.33 32.09 -11.03
N ARG A 92 -2.56 31.70 -10.71
CA ARG A 92 -3.63 31.52 -11.69
C ARG A 92 -3.93 32.83 -12.39
N ASP A 93 -4.10 32.78 -13.73
CA ASP A 93 -4.74 33.89 -14.47
C ASP A 93 -6.23 33.95 -14.08
N PRO A 94 -6.69 35.04 -13.46
CA PRO A 94 -8.08 35.19 -13.05
C PRO A 94 -9.07 35.20 -14.23
N ASN A 95 -8.63 35.54 -15.43
CA ASN A 95 -9.44 35.56 -16.63
C ASN A 95 -9.55 34.21 -17.35
N CYS A 96 -8.93 33.15 -16.78
CA CYS A 96 -8.98 31.82 -17.37
C CYS A 96 -10.39 31.21 -17.22
N PRO A 97 -11.13 30.91 -18.32
CA PRO A 97 -12.54 30.53 -18.28
C PRO A 97 -12.82 29.07 -17.98
N ALA A 98 -11.91 28.35 -17.35
CA ALA A 98 -12.09 26.91 -17.05
C ALA A 98 -13.21 26.68 -16.05
N ARG A 99 -14.08 25.71 -16.32
CA ARG A 99 -15.11 25.24 -15.40
C ARG A 99 -14.50 24.64 -14.14
N LEU A 100 -13.39 23.91 -14.28
CA LEU A 100 -12.66 23.25 -13.21
C LEU A 100 -11.18 23.55 -13.39
N TYR A 101 -10.59 24.25 -12.43
CA TYR A 101 -9.17 24.61 -12.43
C TYR A 101 -8.49 23.95 -11.25
N LEU A 102 -7.88 22.80 -11.46
CA LEU A 102 -7.25 21.96 -10.45
C LEU A 102 -5.78 22.34 -10.27
N ARG A 103 -5.36 22.54 -9.05
CA ARG A 103 -3.95 22.72 -8.70
C ARG A 103 -3.53 21.71 -7.65
N PRO A 104 -2.61 20.79 -7.99
CA PRO A 104 -1.96 19.96 -7.00
C PRO A 104 -1.09 20.82 -6.07
N ARG A 105 -1.22 20.57 -4.76
CA ARG A 105 -0.39 21.16 -3.72
C ARG A 105 0.27 20.04 -2.90
N PHE A 106 1.51 20.28 -2.50
CA PHE A 106 2.35 19.34 -1.77
C PHE A 106 2.69 19.96 -0.41
N ASN A 107 2.11 19.45 0.66
CA ASN A 107 2.10 20.08 1.98
C ASN A 107 1.64 21.56 1.93
N GLY A 108 0.60 21.83 1.12
CA GLY A 108 0.01 23.15 0.96
C GLY A 108 0.69 24.07 -0.08
N ALA A 109 1.87 23.73 -0.61
CA ALA A 109 2.57 24.51 -1.63
C ALA A 109 2.44 23.88 -3.03
N ALA A 110 2.38 24.72 -4.08
CA ALA A 110 2.26 24.28 -5.46
C ALA A 110 3.62 24.10 -6.15
N GLY A 111 3.63 23.37 -7.27
CA GLY A 111 4.80 23.19 -8.12
C GLY A 111 5.72 22.02 -7.72
N GLU A 112 6.55 21.58 -8.68
CA GLU A 112 7.46 20.44 -8.49
C GLU A 112 8.48 20.67 -7.35
N ASN A 113 8.95 21.93 -7.18
CA ASN A 113 9.89 22.26 -6.13
C ASN A 113 9.32 22.00 -4.74
N ALA A 114 8.01 22.17 -4.52
CA ALA A 114 7.37 21.85 -3.25
C ALA A 114 7.37 20.33 -2.97
N ALA A 115 7.09 19.51 -3.98
CA ALA A 115 7.19 18.05 -3.86
C ALA A 115 8.62 17.61 -3.54
N LEU A 116 9.62 18.15 -4.24
CA LEU A 116 11.04 17.86 -4.00
C LEU A 116 11.48 18.29 -2.61
N ALA A 117 11.07 19.47 -2.15
CA ALA A 117 11.39 19.97 -0.80
C ALA A 117 10.89 19.02 0.29
N ALA A 118 9.66 18.49 0.13
CA ALA A 118 9.12 17.52 1.08
C ALA A 118 9.94 16.22 1.10
N ILE A 119 10.27 15.65 -0.07
CA ILE A 119 11.11 14.45 -0.15
C ILE A 119 12.48 14.68 0.51
N LEU A 120 13.11 15.81 0.24
CA LEU A 120 14.41 16.16 0.80
C LEU A 120 14.36 16.41 2.32
N ALA A 121 13.20 16.83 2.83
CA ALA A 121 12.93 16.91 4.26
C ALA A 121 12.80 15.52 4.92
N GLY A 122 12.67 14.46 4.13
CA GLY A 122 12.74 13.07 4.59
C GLY A 122 11.41 12.33 4.60
N ASP A 123 10.35 12.92 4.07
CA ASP A 123 9.03 12.28 3.94
C ASP A 123 8.35 12.63 2.60
N LEU A 124 7.37 11.82 2.19
CA LEU A 124 6.51 12.17 1.07
C LEU A 124 5.44 13.19 1.53
N PRO A 125 5.08 14.16 0.68
CA PRO A 125 4.08 15.15 1.04
C PRO A 125 2.67 14.57 1.09
N VAL A 126 1.82 15.20 1.87
CA VAL A 126 0.38 15.14 1.64
C VAL A 126 0.07 15.90 0.35
N ILE A 127 -0.60 15.23 -0.58
CA ILE A 127 -1.06 15.80 -1.84
C ILE A 127 -2.46 16.34 -1.61
N GLU A 128 -2.72 17.57 -2.02
CA GLU A 128 -4.04 18.17 -2.06
C GLU A 128 -4.37 18.57 -3.50
N ILE A 129 -5.57 18.30 -3.94
CA ILE A 129 -6.08 18.83 -5.22
C ILE A 129 -7.07 19.94 -4.89
N VAL A 130 -6.68 21.17 -5.20
CA VAL A 130 -7.45 22.36 -4.92
C VAL A 130 -8.11 22.88 -6.20
N ASN A 131 -9.40 23.21 -6.14
CA ASN A 131 -10.04 23.97 -7.20
C ASN A 131 -9.75 25.46 -7.00
N GLU A 132 -8.91 26.03 -7.83
CA GLU A 132 -8.48 27.44 -7.75
C GLU A 132 -9.61 28.43 -8.10
N VAL A 133 -10.78 27.97 -8.54
CA VAL A 133 -11.93 28.84 -8.82
C VAL A 133 -12.58 29.32 -7.52
N ASP A 134 -12.73 28.44 -6.55
CA ASP A 134 -13.42 28.67 -5.29
C ASP A 134 -12.55 28.39 -4.04
N GLY A 135 -11.32 27.91 -4.24
CA GLY A 135 -10.39 27.56 -3.16
C GLY A 135 -10.71 26.25 -2.42
N ALA A 136 -11.70 25.47 -2.92
CA ALA A 136 -12.09 24.23 -2.27
C ALA A 136 -11.02 23.13 -2.46
N VAL A 137 -10.68 22.44 -1.38
CA VAL A 137 -9.90 21.18 -1.43
C VAL A 137 -10.86 20.08 -1.84
N LEU A 138 -10.66 19.50 -3.04
CA LEU A 138 -11.52 18.47 -3.60
C LEU A 138 -11.09 17.06 -3.23
N ASP A 139 -9.79 16.85 -2.97
CA ASP A 139 -9.26 15.57 -2.50
C ASP A 139 -7.95 15.79 -1.75
N ARG A 140 -7.60 14.80 -0.90
CA ARG A 140 -6.36 14.78 -0.14
C ARG A 140 -5.84 13.36 -0.02
N GLY A 141 -4.54 13.15 -0.25
CA GLY A 141 -3.91 11.84 -0.19
C GLY A 141 -2.49 11.87 0.36
N HIS A 142 -2.05 10.80 0.99
CA HIS A 142 -0.68 10.64 1.50
C HIS A 142 -0.04 9.40 0.87
N PRO A 143 0.81 9.55 -0.18
CA PRO A 143 1.38 8.42 -0.90
C PRO A 143 2.42 7.65 -0.10
N SER A 144 2.65 6.40 -0.49
CA SER A 144 3.69 5.53 0.05
C SER A 144 4.95 5.56 -0.83
N SER A 145 6.10 5.44 -0.21
CA SER A 145 7.40 5.30 -0.90
C SER A 145 7.84 3.84 -1.11
N GLU A 146 6.93 2.89 -0.98
CA GLU A 146 7.24 1.45 -0.94
C GLU A 146 8.15 0.97 -2.10
N ILE A 147 7.83 1.40 -3.33
CA ILE A 147 8.60 1.03 -4.52
C ILE A 147 9.49 2.16 -5.06
N ALA A 148 9.50 3.29 -4.38
CA ALA A 148 10.26 4.46 -4.81
C ALA A 148 11.75 4.30 -4.49
N ALA A 149 12.54 3.97 -5.49
CA ALA A 149 13.99 3.95 -5.37
C ALA A 149 14.56 5.34 -5.67
N GLY A 150 15.14 5.99 -4.65
CA GLY A 150 15.76 7.29 -4.78
C GLY A 150 14.80 8.47 -4.85
N LEU A 151 15.34 9.63 -5.16
CA LEU A 151 14.61 10.90 -5.27
C LEU A 151 13.70 10.93 -6.51
N SER A 152 14.19 10.39 -7.62
CA SER A 152 13.44 10.26 -8.87
C SER A 152 12.23 9.36 -8.73
N GLY A 153 12.40 8.19 -8.09
CA GLY A 153 11.29 7.26 -7.84
C GLY A 153 10.25 7.84 -6.88
N ALA A 154 10.68 8.56 -5.84
CA ALA A 154 9.78 9.25 -4.93
C ALA A 154 8.92 10.32 -5.65
N LEU A 155 9.54 11.13 -6.51
CA LEU A 155 8.83 12.11 -7.32
C LEU A 155 7.83 11.45 -8.28
N GLU A 156 8.23 10.36 -8.92
CA GLU A 156 7.37 9.60 -9.83
C GLU A 156 6.13 9.05 -9.11
N THR A 157 6.30 8.51 -7.90
CA THR A 157 5.20 8.03 -7.06
C THR A 157 4.22 9.15 -6.70
N ILE A 158 4.73 10.33 -6.29
CA ILE A 158 3.90 11.50 -5.98
C ILE A 158 3.07 11.90 -7.21
N MET A 159 3.71 11.99 -8.38
CA MET A 159 3.02 12.40 -9.60
C MET A 159 2.01 11.35 -10.07
N ALA A 160 2.30 10.07 -9.94
CA ALA A 160 1.35 8.99 -10.23
C ALA A 160 0.08 9.15 -9.37
N ARG A 161 0.22 9.30 -8.05
CA ARG A 161 -0.93 9.49 -7.15
C ARG A 161 -1.67 10.81 -7.39
N THR A 162 -0.95 11.88 -7.73
CA THR A 162 -1.57 13.14 -8.15
C THR A 162 -2.49 12.94 -9.37
N LEU A 163 -2.02 12.21 -10.38
CA LEU A 163 -2.80 11.91 -11.58
C LEU A 163 -4.01 11.01 -11.29
N THR A 164 -3.87 10.03 -10.41
CA THR A 164 -4.99 9.20 -9.92
C THR A 164 -6.08 10.06 -9.28
N MET A 165 -5.69 10.99 -8.38
CA MET A 165 -6.62 11.90 -7.72
C MET A 165 -7.30 12.85 -8.72
N VAL A 166 -6.54 13.41 -9.66
CA VAL A 166 -7.07 14.25 -10.74
C VAL A 166 -8.08 13.49 -11.60
N ALA A 167 -7.77 12.26 -12.00
CA ALA A 167 -8.68 11.41 -12.79
C ALA A 167 -9.99 11.13 -12.03
N ALA A 168 -9.87 10.83 -10.73
CA ALA A 168 -11.02 10.59 -9.88
C ALA A 168 -11.94 11.85 -9.73
N ILE A 169 -11.35 13.05 -9.61
CA ILE A 169 -12.11 14.30 -9.57
C ILE A 169 -12.74 14.61 -10.93
N ALA A 170 -11.99 14.43 -12.02
CA ALA A 170 -12.46 14.69 -13.38
C ALA A 170 -13.60 13.75 -13.80
N SER A 171 -13.73 12.58 -13.19
CA SER A 171 -14.88 11.69 -13.38
C SER A 171 -16.21 12.30 -12.89
N GLY A 172 -16.14 13.36 -12.07
CA GLY A 172 -17.32 14.03 -11.49
C GLY A 172 -17.98 13.25 -10.34
N ARG A 173 -17.35 12.20 -9.84
CA ARG A 173 -17.89 11.39 -8.76
C ARG A 173 -17.72 12.06 -7.40
N PRO A 174 -18.68 11.88 -6.48
CA PRO A 174 -18.59 12.45 -5.13
C PRO A 174 -17.42 11.82 -4.38
N ARG A 175 -16.69 12.64 -3.63
CA ARG A 175 -15.54 12.20 -2.81
C ARG A 175 -15.67 12.76 -1.39
N ILE A 176 -15.29 11.94 -0.41
CA ILE A 176 -15.10 12.39 0.97
C ILE A 176 -13.61 12.73 1.12
N VAL A 177 -13.32 14.00 1.35
CA VAL A 177 -11.93 14.47 1.52
C VAL A 177 -11.37 13.94 2.84
N PRO A 178 -10.30 13.12 2.83
CA PRO A 178 -9.71 12.61 4.05
C PRO A 178 -9.13 13.72 4.94
N GLN A 179 -9.25 13.58 6.26
CA GLN A 179 -8.61 14.46 7.23
C GLN A 179 -7.19 13.94 7.52
N LEU A 180 -6.22 14.33 6.71
CA LEU A 180 -4.81 13.96 6.88
C LEU A 180 -4.03 15.15 7.45
N ALA A 181 -3.21 14.90 8.47
CA ALA A 181 -2.27 15.89 8.97
C ALA A 181 -1.04 15.98 8.05
N TYR A 182 -0.50 17.19 7.88
CA TYR A 182 0.79 17.33 7.22
C TYR A 182 1.89 16.67 8.05
N PRO A 183 2.88 16.04 7.41
CA PRO A 183 4.05 15.56 8.11
C PRO A 183 4.71 16.68 8.91
N ALA A 184 5.18 16.39 10.11
CA ALA A 184 5.91 17.37 10.91
C ALA A 184 7.13 17.87 10.13
N ALA A 185 7.30 19.19 10.06
CA ALA A 185 8.44 19.78 9.41
C ALA A 185 9.73 19.30 10.09
N THR A 186 10.54 18.51 9.38
CA THR A 186 11.84 18.10 9.89
C THR A 186 12.82 19.27 9.73
N THR A 187 13.52 19.63 10.80
CA THR A 187 14.49 20.73 10.82
C THR A 187 15.75 20.45 9.99
N SER A 188 15.91 19.22 9.50
CA SER A 188 17.07 18.79 8.70
C SER A 188 16.74 18.82 7.22
N GLN A 189 16.83 20.00 6.59
CA GLN A 189 16.85 20.07 5.13
C GLN A 189 18.16 19.47 4.60
N ARG A 190 18.06 18.29 3.99
CA ARG A 190 19.19 17.67 3.30
C ARG A 190 19.23 18.23 1.87
N GLY A 191 20.42 18.63 1.44
CA GLY A 191 20.61 18.92 0.02
C GLY A 191 20.42 17.64 -0.83
N PRO A 192 20.07 17.76 -2.13
CA PRO A 192 19.84 16.62 -3.03
C PRO A 192 20.98 15.59 -3.03
N ALA A 193 22.24 16.05 -3.04
CA ALA A 193 23.40 15.17 -3.00
C ALA A 193 23.47 14.31 -1.71
N GLY A 194 23.18 14.91 -0.54
CA GLY A 194 23.14 14.19 0.72
C GLY A 194 22.02 13.14 0.79
N TYR A 195 20.86 13.43 0.18
CA TYR A 195 19.75 12.48 0.06
C TYR A 195 20.15 11.27 -0.79
N VAL A 196 20.71 11.52 -1.99
CA VAL A 196 21.15 10.46 -2.92
C VAL A 196 22.28 9.62 -2.31
N ALA A 197 23.29 10.25 -1.70
CA ALA A 197 24.39 9.53 -1.04
C ALA A 197 23.89 8.59 0.06
N ARG A 198 22.92 9.04 0.88
CA ARG A 198 22.30 8.18 1.88
C ARG A 198 21.50 7.04 1.25
N GLY A 199 20.71 7.32 0.19
CA GLY A 199 19.96 6.31 -0.53
C GLY A 199 20.85 5.21 -1.10
N LEU A 200 21.98 5.58 -1.71
CA LEU A 200 23.01 4.65 -2.20
C LEU A 200 23.63 3.83 -1.07
N ALA A 201 24.01 4.47 0.04
CA ALA A 201 24.57 3.77 1.20
C ALA A 201 23.60 2.75 1.79
N VAL A 202 22.32 3.12 1.93
CA VAL A 202 21.25 2.22 2.39
C VAL A 202 21.05 1.06 1.39
N SER A 203 21.09 1.32 0.09
CA SER A 203 20.96 0.29 -0.94
C SER A 203 22.11 -0.71 -0.89
N ILE A 204 23.34 -0.23 -0.77
CA ILE A 204 24.53 -1.09 -0.62
C ILE A 204 24.42 -1.93 0.67
N ALA A 205 24.04 -1.32 1.79
CA ALA A 205 23.87 -2.03 3.05
C ALA A 205 22.79 -3.12 2.96
N LYS A 206 21.69 -2.85 2.26
CA LYS A 206 20.63 -3.85 1.97
C LYS A 206 21.16 -5.02 1.14
N GLU A 207 21.95 -4.76 0.11
CA GLU A 207 22.54 -5.83 -0.72
C GLU A 207 23.52 -6.68 0.09
N ILE A 208 24.41 -6.07 0.88
CA ILE A 208 25.31 -6.81 1.80
C ILE A 208 24.49 -7.66 2.78
N TYR A 209 23.43 -7.09 3.36
CA TYR A 209 22.54 -7.84 4.26
C TYR A 209 21.91 -9.05 3.56
N ARG A 210 21.44 -8.89 2.32
CA ARG A 210 20.84 -9.97 1.51
C ARG A 210 21.83 -11.07 1.13
N LEU A 211 23.14 -10.76 1.04
CA LEU A 211 24.17 -11.79 0.85
C LEU A 211 24.27 -12.73 2.04
N CYS A 212 24.14 -12.19 3.26
CA CYS A 212 24.33 -12.91 4.52
C CYS A 212 23.03 -13.51 5.09
N CYS A 213 21.89 -12.85 4.83
CA CYS A 213 20.59 -13.17 5.43
C CYS A 213 19.51 -13.30 4.36
N TYR A 214 18.51 -14.11 4.64
CA TYR A 214 17.23 -14.07 3.94
C TYR A 214 16.49 -12.79 4.33
N ALA A 215 16.01 -12.02 3.35
CA ALA A 215 15.36 -10.73 3.59
C ALA A 215 14.35 -10.35 2.49
N PRO A 216 13.10 -10.07 2.86
CA PRO A 216 12.54 -10.23 4.21
C PRO A 216 12.42 -11.70 4.61
N HIS A 217 12.42 -12.00 5.92
CA HIS A 217 12.05 -13.28 6.45
C HIS A 217 10.95 -13.09 7.49
N TRP A 218 9.74 -13.47 7.12
CA TRP A 218 8.54 -13.36 7.94
C TRP A 218 8.38 -14.58 8.83
N HIS A 219 7.58 -14.49 9.88
CA HIS A 219 7.19 -15.58 10.74
C HIS A 219 5.83 -15.29 11.36
N ILE A 220 5.09 -16.34 11.66
CA ILE A 220 3.75 -16.25 12.25
C ILE A 220 3.87 -16.35 13.77
N GLY A 221 3.19 -15.45 14.48
CA GLY A 221 2.89 -15.54 15.89
C GLY A 221 1.47 -16.00 16.11
N TRP A 222 1.27 -16.81 17.12
CA TRP A 222 -0.04 -17.27 17.54
C TRP A 222 -0.18 -17.28 19.05
N ARG A 223 -1.39 -17.17 19.54
CA ARG A 223 -1.73 -17.37 20.96
C ARG A 223 -3.20 -17.74 21.11
N PHE A 224 -3.53 -18.40 22.20
CA PHE A 224 -4.91 -18.52 22.65
C PHE A 224 -5.22 -17.44 23.67
N ASN A 225 -6.33 -16.74 23.45
CA ASN A 225 -6.77 -15.66 24.30
C ASN A 225 -8.28 -15.79 24.56
N ASP A 226 -8.63 -16.20 25.77
CA ASP A 226 -10.01 -16.36 26.22
C ASP A 226 -10.61 -15.05 26.74
N ASN A 227 -9.79 -14.01 26.88
CA ASN A 227 -10.19 -12.67 27.34
C ASN A 227 -10.34 -11.69 26.17
N ALA A 228 -10.38 -10.40 26.51
CA ALA A 228 -10.35 -9.33 25.52
C ALA A 228 -9.07 -9.42 24.68
N GLY A 229 -9.24 -9.59 23.36
CA GLY A 229 -8.14 -9.71 22.42
C GLY A 229 -7.67 -8.35 21.90
N VAL A 230 -6.71 -8.40 20.95
CA VAL A 230 -6.12 -7.19 20.31
C VAL A 230 -7.18 -6.21 19.82
N TRP A 231 -8.29 -6.71 19.31
CA TRP A 231 -9.39 -5.90 18.80
C TRP A 231 -10.12 -5.06 19.87
N GLN A 232 -10.20 -5.60 21.11
CA GLN A 232 -10.86 -4.91 22.22
C GLN A 232 -9.87 -4.05 23.01
N THR A 233 -8.63 -4.52 23.20
CA THR A 233 -7.61 -3.80 23.98
C THR A 233 -6.95 -2.68 23.19
N GLY A 234 -6.88 -2.82 21.86
CA GLY A 234 -6.16 -1.89 20.99
C GLY A 234 -4.64 -1.99 21.09
N ASP A 235 -4.12 -3.09 21.67
CA ASP A 235 -2.70 -3.37 21.81
C ASP A 235 -2.39 -4.87 21.72
N LEU A 236 -1.10 -5.24 21.78
CA LEU A 236 -0.63 -6.63 21.70
C LEU A 236 -0.49 -7.30 23.07
N SER A 237 -0.98 -6.69 24.15
CA SER A 237 -0.94 -7.23 25.51
C SER A 237 -1.79 -8.50 25.67
N GLY A 238 -1.64 -9.17 26.80
CA GLY A 238 -2.34 -10.43 27.11
C GLY A 238 -1.39 -11.63 27.16
N PRO A 239 -1.86 -12.86 26.85
CA PRO A 239 -1.02 -14.03 26.78
C PRO A 239 0.15 -13.86 25.82
N GLY A 240 1.30 -14.44 26.14
CA GLY A 240 2.51 -14.35 25.30
C GLY A 240 2.29 -14.94 23.90
N TRP A 241 2.89 -14.32 22.90
CA TRP A 241 2.88 -14.83 21.54
C TRP A 241 3.89 -15.96 21.37
N THR A 242 3.48 -17.05 20.74
CA THR A 242 4.33 -18.17 20.36
C THR A 242 4.60 -18.12 18.86
N VAL A 243 5.85 -18.33 18.46
CA VAL A 243 6.23 -18.35 17.04
C VAL A 243 5.97 -19.74 16.46
N LEU A 244 5.29 -19.80 15.32
CA LEU A 244 5.18 -21.01 14.51
C LEU A 244 6.55 -21.29 13.86
N GLY A 245 7.10 -22.50 14.09
CA GLY A 245 8.39 -22.89 13.54
C GLY A 245 8.36 -22.99 12.01
N ASP A 246 9.42 -22.49 11.36
CA ASP A 246 9.66 -22.62 9.93
C ASP A 246 10.96 -23.38 9.64
N PRO A 247 11.15 -23.94 8.44
CA PRO A 247 12.36 -24.68 8.08
C PRO A 247 13.64 -23.83 7.93
N GLY A 248 13.55 -22.50 8.07
CA GLY A 248 14.67 -21.58 8.01
C GLY A 248 15.02 -21.09 6.61
N ASN A 249 14.73 -21.86 5.57
CA ASN A 249 14.81 -21.46 4.17
C ASN A 249 13.44 -21.13 3.55
N HIS A 250 12.38 -21.34 4.29
CA HIS A 250 11.02 -20.86 4.05
C HIS A 250 10.68 -19.77 5.04
N PHE A 251 9.83 -18.85 4.68
CA PHE A 251 9.13 -17.97 5.62
C PHE A 251 7.63 -18.20 5.54
N TYR A 252 6.93 -17.92 6.65
CA TYR A 252 5.49 -17.98 6.78
C TYR A 252 4.94 -16.59 7.09
N ALA A 253 3.95 -16.14 6.33
CA ALA A 253 3.33 -14.83 6.45
C ALA A 253 1.82 -14.88 6.21
N ASP A 254 1.12 -13.80 6.45
CA ASP A 254 -0.31 -13.63 6.15
C ASP A 254 -1.20 -14.75 6.74
N PRO A 255 -1.20 -14.97 8.05
CA PRO A 255 -1.95 -16.07 8.66
C PRO A 255 -3.46 -15.80 8.69
N PHE A 256 -4.27 -16.70 8.13
CA PHE A 256 -5.73 -16.69 8.16
C PHE A 256 -6.26 -17.95 8.85
N PRO A 257 -6.76 -17.85 10.10
CA PRO A 257 -7.36 -18.96 10.80
C PRO A 257 -8.81 -19.16 10.39
N VAL A 258 -9.22 -20.40 10.25
CA VAL A 258 -10.63 -20.79 10.00
C VAL A 258 -10.97 -22.08 10.74
N THR A 259 -12.17 -22.14 11.31
CA THR A 259 -12.77 -23.38 11.81
C THR A 259 -13.81 -23.87 10.82
N TRP A 260 -13.57 -25.03 10.22
CA TRP A 260 -14.46 -25.64 9.25
C TRP A 260 -14.72 -27.10 9.62
N ARG A 261 -16.00 -27.47 9.69
CA ARG A 261 -16.45 -28.84 10.06
C ARG A 261 -15.77 -29.36 11.34
N GLY A 262 -15.64 -28.49 12.35
CA GLY A 262 -15.10 -28.84 13.68
C GLY A 262 -13.57 -28.93 13.77
N ARG A 263 -12.85 -28.60 12.68
CA ARG A 263 -11.37 -28.54 12.69
C ARG A 263 -10.91 -27.12 12.43
N THR A 264 -9.89 -26.67 13.17
CA THR A 264 -9.31 -25.33 13.00
C THR A 264 -7.98 -25.44 12.27
N PHE A 265 -7.83 -24.66 11.20
CA PHE A 265 -6.59 -24.52 10.44
C PHE A 265 -6.17 -23.07 10.35
N VAL A 266 -4.87 -22.83 10.28
CA VAL A 266 -4.30 -21.55 9.86
C VAL A 266 -3.71 -21.73 8.47
N PHE A 267 -4.23 -20.98 7.50
CA PHE A 267 -3.72 -20.88 6.14
C PHE A 267 -2.78 -19.68 6.07
N PHE A 268 -1.71 -19.77 5.27
CA PHE A 268 -0.69 -18.71 5.20
C PHE A 268 0.13 -18.78 3.92
N GLU A 269 0.81 -17.66 3.61
CA GLU A 269 1.87 -17.65 2.61
C GLU A 269 3.05 -18.47 3.09
N ASP A 270 3.51 -19.40 2.26
CA ASP A 270 4.72 -20.21 2.42
C ASP A 270 5.68 -19.90 1.26
N LEU A 271 6.72 -19.12 1.52
CA LEU A 271 7.69 -18.72 0.50
C LEU A 271 9.02 -19.42 0.71
N ASP A 272 9.43 -20.24 -0.27
CA ASP A 272 10.79 -20.80 -0.34
C ASP A 272 11.75 -19.75 -0.90
N HIS A 273 12.70 -19.30 -0.11
CA HIS A 273 13.73 -18.34 -0.51
C HIS A 273 14.61 -18.81 -1.67
N ARG A 274 14.70 -20.11 -1.94
CA ARG A 274 15.47 -20.69 -3.04
C ARG A 274 14.75 -20.52 -4.37
N VAL A 275 13.42 -20.52 -4.35
CA VAL A 275 12.55 -20.36 -5.52
C VAL A 275 12.13 -18.91 -5.68
N GLY A 276 11.90 -18.18 -4.57
CA GLY A 276 11.42 -16.81 -4.57
C GLY A 276 9.95 -16.67 -4.96
N LYS A 277 9.15 -17.74 -4.75
CA LYS A 277 7.71 -17.78 -5.04
C LYS A 277 6.97 -18.28 -3.82
N GLY A 278 5.89 -17.56 -3.43
CA GLY A 278 4.96 -17.97 -2.40
C GLY A 278 3.90 -18.92 -2.95
N ILE A 279 3.51 -19.89 -2.11
CA ILE A 279 2.37 -20.77 -2.27
C ILE A 279 1.50 -20.64 -1.04
N ILE A 280 0.29 -21.19 -1.03
CA ILE A 280 -0.52 -21.26 0.18
C ILE A 280 -0.31 -22.62 0.83
N SER A 281 0.05 -22.60 2.12
CA SER A 281 0.15 -23.75 2.98
C SER A 281 -0.81 -23.62 4.17
N ALA A 282 -1.07 -24.73 4.88
CA ALA A 282 -1.92 -24.73 6.07
C ALA A 282 -1.37 -25.67 7.15
N ILE A 283 -1.71 -25.38 8.41
CA ILE A 283 -1.44 -26.23 9.56
C ILE A 283 -2.67 -26.32 10.46
N GLU A 284 -2.95 -27.50 10.99
CA GLU A 284 -4.04 -27.71 11.94
C GLU A 284 -3.69 -27.18 13.34
N PHE A 285 -4.66 -26.61 14.03
CA PHE A 285 -4.56 -26.16 15.41
C PHE A 285 -5.54 -26.92 16.30
N GLY A 286 -5.01 -27.53 17.35
CA GLY A 286 -5.80 -28.09 18.45
C GLY A 286 -5.91 -27.11 19.62
N ASP A 287 -6.37 -27.64 20.76
CA ASP A 287 -6.62 -26.82 21.96
C ASP A 287 -5.36 -26.21 22.60
N THR A 288 -4.18 -26.74 22.30
CA THR A 288 -2.91 -26.34 22.92
C THR A 288 -1.89 -25.78 21.93
N GLY A 289 -2.19 -25.80 20.64
CA GLY A 289 -1.30 -25.30 19.59
C GLY A 289 -1.39 -26.07 18.27
N PRO A 290 -0.40 -25.88 17.37
CA PRO A 290 -0.36 -26.56 16.09
C PRO A 290 -0.21 -28.08 16.23
N ILE A 291 -0.88 -28.83 15.32
CA ILE A 291 -0.90 -30.29 15.26
C ILE A 291 -0.37 -30.75 13.90
N GLY A 292 0.51 -31.74 13.89
CA GLY A 292 1.01 -32.35 12.65
C GLY A 292 1.99 -31.47 11.90
N GLU A 293 2.01 -31.64 10.60
CA GLU A 293 2.96 -30.98 9.67
C GLU A 293 2.26 -29.91 8.84
N VAL A 294 3.02 -28.93 8.39
CA VAL A 294 2.56 -27.95 7.38
C VAL A 294 2.32 -28.65 6.05
N VAL A 295 1.15 -28.42 5.45
CA VAL A 295 0.77 -29.02 4.17
C VAL A 295 0.55 -27.95 3.12
N PRO A 296 1.18 -28.02 1.94
CA PRO A 296 0.82 -27.18 0.80
C PRO A 296 -0.62 -27.46 0.35
N VAL A 297 -1.40 -26.40 0.10
CA VAL A 297 -2.82 -26.52 -0.23
C VAL A 297 -3.19 -25.89 -1.56
N LEU A 298 -2.45 -24.87 -2.00
CA LEU A 298 -2.66 -24.22 -3.29
C LEU A 298 -1.32 -23.68 -3.86
N GLU A 299 -1.02 -24.04 -5.09
CA GLU A 299 0.11 -23.55 -5.83
C GLU A 299 -0.31 -23.15 -7.26
N GLU A 300 0.20 -22.00 -7.74
CA GLU A 300 -0.01 -21.48 -9.08
C GLU A 300 1.35 -21.17 -9.73
N PRO A 301 1.42 -20.95 -11.05
CA PRO A 301 2.67 -20.54 -11.71
C PRO A 301 3.21 -19.19 -11.21
N TRP A 302 2.36 -18.33 -10.66
CA TRP A 302 2.69 -17.03 -10.05
C TRP A 302 2.74 -17.13 -8.54
N HIS A 303 3.20 -16.06 -7.90
CA HIS A 303 3.23 -15.90 -6.45
C HIS A 303 1.82 -15.82 -5.87
N LEU A 304 1.58 -16.51 -4.76
CA LEU A 304 0.36 -16.42 -3.95
C LEU A 304 0.73 -16.02 -2.52
N SER A 305 -0.10 -15.14 -1.94
CA SER A 305 -0.04 -14.73 -0.52
C SER A 305 -1.45 -14.43 0.00
N TYR A 306 -1.58 -13.94 1.23
CA TYR A 306 -2.81 -13.42 1.82
C TYR A 306 -4.06 -14.28 1.53
N PRO A 307 -4.13 -15.53 2.01
CA PRO A 307 -5.20 -16.47 1.69
C PRO A 307 -6.51 -16.13 2.43
N PHE A 308 -7.19 -15.05 2.01
CA PHE A 308 -8.48 -14.67 2.59
C PHE A 308 -9.51 -15.78 2.43
N LEU A 309 -10.17 -16.15 3.54
CA LEU A 309 -11.16 -17.23 3.58
C LEU A 309 -12.54 -16.68 3.91
N ILE A 310 -13.55 -17.19 3.22
CA ILE A 310 -14.97 -16.84 3.46
C ILE A 310 -15.86 -18.07 3.34
N GLU A 311 -16.77 -18.22 4.31
CA GLU A 311 -17.89 -19.17 4.21
C GLU A 311 -19.07 -18.47 3.55
N ASP A 312 -19.60 -19.09 2.51
CA ASP A 312 -20.80 -18.61 1.82
C ASP A 312 -21.66 -19.77 1.35
N ASN A 313 -22.96 -19.76 1.69
CA ASN A 313 -23.94 -20.78 1.35
C ASN A 313 -23.50 -22.22 1.72
N GLY A 314 -22.82 -22.41 2.86
CA GLY A 314 -22.36 -23.71 3.34
C GLY A 314 -21.15 -24.27 2.60
N GLU A 315 -20.50 -23.46 1.77
CA GLU A 315 -19.26 -23.76 1.09
C GLU A 315 -18.13 -22.86 1.61
N LEU A 316 -16.91 -23.38 1.61
CA LEU A 316 -15.72 -22.62 1.99
C LEU A 316 -14.96 -22.16 0.74
N TRP A 317 -14.63 -20.90 0.70
CA TRP A 317 -13.95 -20.25 -0.41
C TRP A 317 -12.65 -19.58 0.03
N MET A 318 -11.71 -19.47 -0.90
CA MET A 318 -10.44 -18.75 -0.72
C MET A 318 -10.24 -17.74 -1.82
N ILE A 319 -9.77 -16.56 -1.46
CA ILE A 319 -9.28 -15.52 -2.39
C ILE A 319 -7.83 -15.24 -2.00
N PRO A 320 -6.86 -15.93 -2.60
CA PRO A 320 -5.46 -15.59 -2.38
C PRO A 320 -5.10 -14.31 -3.12
N GLU A 321 -4.15 -13.57 -2.62
CA GLU A 321 -3.51 -12.47 -3.35
C GLU A 321 -2.79 -13.05 -4.59
N SER A 322 -3.08 -12.50 -5.74
CA SER A 322 -2.57 -12.93 -7.06
C SER A 322 -2.39 -11.75 -8.01
N SER A 323 -1.99 -10.57 -7.50
CA SER A 323 -1.86 -9.33 -8.29
C SER A 323 -0.97 -9.49 -9.53
N LEU A 324 0.04 -10.37 -9.46
CA LEU A 324 0.90 -10.70 -10.61
C LEU A 324 0.16 -11.41 -11.76
N ALA A 325 -0.97 -12.05 -11.48
CA ALA A 325 -1.85 -12.61 -12.52
C ALA A 325 -2.78 -11.54 -13.14
N GLY A 326 -2.89 -10.35 -12.51
CA GLY A 326 -3.75 -9.27 -12.98
C GLY A 326 -5.23 -9.53 -12.76
N ASP A 327 -5.59 -10.38 -11.79
CA ASP A 327 -6.97 -10.71 -11.45
C ASP A 327 -7.15 -11.02 -9.96
N VAL A 328 -8.42 -11.06 -9.55
CA VAL A 328 -8.86 -11.57 -8.24
C VAL A 328 -9.64 -12.86 -8.47
N ALA A 329 -9.01 -13.98 -8.16
CA ALA A 329 -9.56 -15.31 -8.37
C ALA A 329 -10.19 -15.88 -7.11
N LEU A 330 -11.33 -16.57 -7.28
CA LEU A 330 -12.05 -17.29 -6.23
C LEU A 330 -11.81 -18.79 -6.39
N TYR A 331 -11.35 -19.44 -5.33
CA TYR A 331 -11.13 -20.89 -5.25
C TYR A 331 -12.14 -21.53 -4.32
N LYS A 332 -12.73 -22.67 -4.75
CA LYS A 332 -13.65 -23.48 -3.96
C LYS A 332 -12.88 -24.58 -3.23
N CYS A 333 -13.16 -24.77 -1.95
CA CYS A 333 -12.68 -25.93 -1.22
C CYS A 333 -13.46 -27.18 -1.63
N VAL A 334 -12.82 -28.11 -2.34
CA VAL A 334 -13.43 -29.39 -2.72
C VAL A 334 -13.12 -30.52 -1.74
N ARG A 335 -12.00 -30.44 -1.03
CA ARG A 335 -11.66 -31.29 0.10
C ARG A 335 -10.83 -30.49 1.11
N PHE A 336 -11.34 -30.32 2.31
CA PHE A 336 -10.69 -29.55 3.38
C PHE A 336 -9.60 -30.38 4.09
N PRO A 337 -8.41 -29.83 4.35
CA PRO A 337 -7.96 -28.47 4.01
C PRO A 337 -7.25 -28.35 2.65
N ASP A 338 -6.93 -29.45 1.98
CA ASP A 338 -5.80 -29.61 1.05
C ASP A 338 -6.18 -29.60 -0.43
N LYS A 339 -7.46 -29.50 -0.81
CA LYS A 339 -7.82 -29.45 -2.24
C LYS A 339 -8.73 -28.28 -2.56
N TRP A 340 -8.22 -27.38 -3.37
CA TRP A 340 -8.90 -26.18 -3.84
C TRP A 340 -8.92 -26.14 -5.36
N GLU A 341 -10.01 -25.70 -5.93
CA GLU A 341 -10.19 -25.56 -7.38
C GLU A 341 -10.60 -24.14 -7.73
N ARG A 342 -9.92 -23.55 -8.72
CA ARG A 342 -10.28 -22.25 -9.24
C ARG A 342 -11.70 -22.30 -9.81
N HIS A 343 -12.59 -21.46 -9.29
CA HIS A 343 -14.01 -21.49 -9.60
C HIS A 343 -14.43 -20.29 -10.46
N ALA A 344 -13.98 -19.09 -10.12
CA ALA A 344 -14.36 -17.88 -10.81
C ALA A 344 -13.25 -16.82 -10.76
N THR A 345 -13.31 -15.87 -11.68
CA THR A 345 -12.57 -14.60 -11.61
C THR A 345 -13.56 -13.52 -11.18
N LEU A 346 -13.35 -12.94 -10.00
CA LEU A 346 -14.23 -11.90 -9.45
C LEU A 346 -13.96 -10.55 -10.12
N LEU A 347 -12.66 -10.20 -10.30
CA LEU A 347 -12.22 -8.99 -10.96
C LEU A 347 -11.08 -9.34 -11.91
N ALA A 348 -11.05 -8.73 -13.10
CA ALA A 348 -10.03 -8.98 -14.13
C ALA A 348 -9.43 -7.67 -14.65
N GLY A 349 -8.19 -7.74 -15.14
CA GLY A 349 -7.51 -6.61 -15.78
C GLY A 349 -7.03 -5.53 -14.80
N LEU A 350 -6.84 -5.89 -13.53
CA LEU A 350 -6.35 -4.95 -12.52
C LEU A 350 -5.38 -5.63 -11.55
N GLU A 351 -4.41 -4.87 -11.07
CA GLU A 351 -3.48 -5.29 -10.03
C GLU A 351 -4.05 -4.89 -8.65
N LEU A 352 -4.67 -5.85 -7.95
CA LEU A 352 -5.25 -5.66 -6.62
C LEU A 352 -4.62 -6.63 -5.63
N ALA A 353 -4.02 -6.10 -4.58
CA ALA A 353 -3.45 -6.90 -3.49
C ALA A 353 -4.39 -6.95 -2.27
N ASP A 354 -4.26 -8.01 -1.47
CA ASP A 354 -4.89 -8.21 -0.17
C ASP A 354 -6.43 -8.11 -0.22
N ALA A 355 -7.05 -8.77 -1.23
CA ALA A 355 -8.50 -8.76 -1.40
C ALA A 355 -9.21 -9.35 -0.18
N THR A 356 -10.06 -8.55 0.48
CA THR A 356 -10.78 -8.92 1.70
C THR A 356 -12.24 -8.57 1.54
N ILE A 357 -13.14 -9.52 1.81
CA ILE A 357 -14.58 -9.32 1.67
C ILE A 357 -15.25 -9.18 3.04
N THR A 358 -16.24 -8.29 3.11
CA THR A 358 -17.20 -8.20 4.21
C THR A 358 -18.63 -8.09 3.66
N GLN A 359 -19.62 -8.41 4.49
CA GLN A 359 -21.02 -8.20 4.18
C GLN A 359 -21.61 -7.08 5.03
N ARG A 360 -22.36 -6.18 4.41
CA ARG A 360 -23.12 -5.13 5.11
C ARG A 360 -24.38 -4.77 4.35
N ASN A 361 -25.51 -4.68 5.07
CA ASN A 361 -26.80 -4.30 4.50
C ASN A 361 -27.22 -5.13 3.26
N GLY A 362 -26.93 -6.42 3.26
CA GLY A 362 -27.30 -7.34 2.18
C GLY A 362 -26.37 -7.31 0.96
N LEU A 363 -25.30 -6.52 0.98
CA LEU A 363 -24.29 -6.47 -0.07
C LEU A 363 -22.95 -7.02 0.40
N TYR A 364 -22.22 -7.64 -0.51
CA TYR A 364 -20.80 -7.97 -0.36
C TYR A 364 -19.97 -6.76 -0.77
N TYR A 365 -18.92 -6.47 -0.01
CA TYR A 365 -17.92 -5.45 -0.30
C TYR A 365 -16.54 -6.07 -0.31
N LEU A 366 -15.84 -5.97 -1.43
CA LEU A 366 -14.46 -6.41 -1.61
C LEU A 366 -13.54 -5.18 -1.52
N PHE A 367 -12.64 -5.20 -0.56
CA PHE A 367 -11.60 -4.21 -0.35
C PHE A 367 -10.28 -4.74 -0.87
N GLY A 368 -9.48 -3.88 -1.48
CA GLY A 368 -8.13 -4.27 -1.90
C GLY A 368 -7.23 -3.07 -2.13
N ALA A 369 -5.94 -3.30 -1.98
CA ALA A 369 -4.93 -2.30 -2.28
C ALA A 369 -4.69 -2.27 -3.79
N TRP A 370 -5.04 -1.16 -4.42
CA TRP A 370 -5.02 -1.03 -5.88
C TRP A 370 -3.75 -0.34 -6.36
N ARG A 371 -3.05 -0.97 -7.29
CA ARG A 371 -1.93 -0.38 -8.01
C ARG A 371 -2.38 0.15 -9.36
N ASP A 372 -2.17 1.44 -9.57
CA ASP A 372 -2.36 2.09 -10.86
C ASP A 372 -1.03 2.70 -11.33
N GLY A 373 -0.61 2.38 -12.53
CA GLY A 373 0.61 2.92 -13.11
C GLY A 373 1.87 2.70 -12.25
N SER A 374 2.56 3.80 -11.87
CA SER A 374 3.82 3.76 -11.13
C SER A 374 3.66 3.74 -9.61
N GLY A 375 2.43 3.78 -9.09
CA GLY A 375 2.16 3.71 -7.65
C GLY A 375 2.45 2.32 -7.06
N GLY A 376 2.58 2.22 -5.72
CA GLY A 376 2.68 0.97 -4.98
C GLY A 376 1.32 0.42 -4.56
N TYR A 377 1.34 -0.67 -3.78
CA TYR A 377 0.14 -1.27 -3.17
C TYR A 377 -0.18 -0.74 -1.76
N SER A 378 0.67 0.10 -1.17
CA SER A 378 0.57 0.41 0.25
C SER A 378 -0.30 1.62 0.59
N ASP A 379 -0.81 2.35 -0.40
CA ASP A 379 -1.45 3.65 -0.16
C ASP A 379 -2.80 3.89 -0.85
N SER A 380 -3.23 3.01 -1.76
CA SER A 380 -4.46 3.20 -2.53
C SER A 380 -5.46 2.10 -2.22
N LEU A 381 -6.63 2.46 -1.70
CA LEU A 381 -7.72 1.55 -1.39
C LEU A 381 -8.80 1.63 -2.45
N ALA A 382 -9.13 0.50 -3.07
CA ALA A 382 -10.32 0.34 -3.90
C ALA A 382 -11.34 -0.55 -3.21
N ILE A 383 -12.62 -0.26 -3.45
CA ILE A 383 -13.77 -1.04 -2.98
C ILE A 383 -14.62 -1.43 -4.18
N TYR A 384 -15.07 -2.67 -4.19
CA TYR A 384 -16.07 -3.18 -5.14
C TYR A 384 -17.23 -3.75 -4.35
N TYR A 385 -18.44 -3.78 -4.93
CA TYR A 385 -19.62 -4.33 -4.27
C TYR A 385 -20.41 -5.23 -5.20
N ALA A 386 -21.14 -6.18 -4.63
CA ALA A 386 -22.00 -7.12 -5.36
C ALA A 386 -23.16 -7.59 -4.46
N GLU A 387 -24.24 -8.08 -5.07
CA GLU A 387 -25.34 -8.73 -4.35
C GLU A 387 -25.01 -10.18 -3.95
N HIS A 388 -24.11 -10.82 -4.71
CA HIS A 388 -23.67 -12.20 -4.49
C HIS A 388 -22.16 -12.31 -4.53
N LEU A 389 -21.59 -13.31 -3.83
CA LEU A 389 -20.15 -13.56 -3.81
C LEU A 389 -19.54 -13.72 -5.21
N LEU A 390 -20.27 -14.36 -6.12
CA LEU A 390 -19.83 -14.55 -7.51
C LEU A 390 -20.02 -13.31 -8.39
N GLY A 391 -20.58 -12.22 -7.86
CA GLY A 391 -20.81 -10.99 -8.59
C GLY A 391 -22.15 -10.91 -9.33
N PRO A 392 -22.29 -10.02 -10.31
CA PRO A 392 -21.23 -9.14 -10.85
C PRO A 392 -20.73 -8.10 -9.84
N TRP A 393 -19.42 -7.90 -9.80
CA TRP A 393 -18.78 -6.91 -8.93
C TRP A 393 -18.74 -5.54 -9.62
N LEU A 394 -19.26 -4.52 -8.97
CA LEU A 394 -19.29 -3.15 -9.44
C LEU A 394 -18.31 -2.28 -8.63
N PRO A 395 -17.59 -1.34 -9.26
CA PRO A 395 -16.70 -0.44 -8.53
C PRO A 395 -17.49 0.55 -7.66
N HIS A 396 -16.97 0.84 -6.47
CA HIS A 396 -17.48 1.93 -5.63
C HIS A 396 -17.41 3.26 -6.39
N ALA A 397 -18.42 4.12 -6.22
CA ALA A 397 -18.54 5.37 -6.97
C ALA A 397 -17.33 6.29 -6.82
N SER A 398 -16.60 6.24 -5.69
CA SER A 398 -15.44 7.11 -5.40
C SER A 398 -14.09 6.42 -5.52
N ASN A 399 -13.98 5.28 -6.23
CA ASN A 399 -12.69 4.58 -6.36
C ASN A 399 -11.60 5.43 -7.03
N PRO A 400 -10.35 5.39 -6.53
CA PRO A 400 -9.98 4.82 -5.23
C PRO A 400 -10.63 5.63 -4.09
N VAL A 401 -11.16 4.93 -3.10
CA VAL A 401 -11.88 5.60 -1.98
C VAL A 401 -10.95 6.34 -1.03
N MET A 402 -9.66 6.01 -1.06
CA MET A 402 -8.64 6.58 -0.19
C MET A 402 -7.25 6.42 -0.80
N ILE A 403 -6.42 7.44 -0.62
CA ILE A 403 -4.96 7.38 -0.80
C ILE A 403 -4.33 7.74 0.54
N ASP A 404 -3.92 6.73 1.31
CA ASP A 404 -3.30 6.92 2.62
C ASP A 404 -2.40 5.73 2.98
N ARG A 405 -1.10 5.96 3.01
CA ARG A 405 -0.09 4.95 3.35
C ARG A 405 -0.24 4.37 4.76
N ALA A 406 -0.93 5.06 5.67
CA ALA A 406 -1.08 4.63 7.05
C ALA A 406 -2.32 3.76 7.28
N SER A 407 -3.30 3.75 6.35
CA SER A 407 -4.57 3.06 6.60
C SER A 407 -5.32 2.54 5.37
N ALA A 408 -4.74 2.60 4.17
CA ALA A 408 -5.40 2.11 2.96
C ALA A 408 -5.36 0.58 2.87
N ARG A 409 -4.18 -0.04 2.98
CA ARG A 409 -3.95 -1.44 2.66
C ARG A 409 -4.60 -2.39 3.68
N PRO A 410 -5.38 -3.41 3.26
CA PRO A 410 -5.93 -4.43 4.16
C PRO A 410 -4.84 -5.20 4.92
N ALA A 411 -5.19 -5.75 6.09
CA ALA A 411 -4.28 -6.47 6.96
C ALA A 411 -4.94 -7.66 7.68
N GLY A 412 -6.02 -8.20 7.13
CA GLY A 412 -6.75 -9.34 7.69
C GLY A 412 -8.27 -9.17 7.62
N ASN A 413 -8.99 -10.07 8.26
CA ASN A 413 -10.45 -10.14 8.26
C ASN A 413 -11.11 -8.94 8.93
N PHE A 414 -12.27 -8.57 8.43
CA PHE A 414 -13.20 -7.69 9.16
C PHE A 414 -13.72 -8.39 10.42
N VAL A 415 -13.93 -7.60 11.47
CA VAL A 415 -14.49 -8.07 12.74
C VAL A 415 -15.61 -7.14 13.18
N THR A 416 -16.72 -7.70 13.66
CA THR A 416 -17.79 -6.92 14.27
C THR A 416 -17.69 -7.01 15.79
N ILE A 417 -17.54 -5.86 16.47
CA ILE A 417 -17.44 -5.76 17.93
C ILE A 417 -18.44 -4.68 18.38
N ASP A 418 -19.33 -5.02 19.30
CA ASP A 418 -20.37 -4.13 19.82
C ASP A 418 -21.18 -3.43 18.72
N GLY A 419 -21.52 -4.19 17.66
CA GLY A 419 -22.27 -3.69 16.51
C GLY A 419 -21.49 -2.78 15.56
N LYS A 420 -20.20 -2.55 15.81
CA LYS A 420 -19.29 -1.77 14.96
C LYS A 420 -18.45 -2.70 14.10
N LEU A 421 -18.31 -2.34 12.83
CA LEU A 421 -17.46 -3.05 11.87
C LEU A 421 -16.04 -2.48 11.91
N TRP A 422 -15.06 -3.35 12.10
CA TRP A 422 -13.66 -3.02 12.15
C TRP A 422 -12.88 -3.75 11.06
N ARG A 423 -11.82 -3.13 10.58
CA ARG A 423 -10.81 -3.80 9.77
C ARG A 423 -9.40 -3.53 10.27
N PRO A 424 -8.48 -4.51 10.24
CA PRO A 424 -7.07 -4.24 10.41
C PRO A 424 -6.54 -3.63 9.12
N VAL A 425 -5.61 -2.70 9.25
CA VAL A 425 -4.96 -2.00 8.14
C VAL A 425 -3.45 -1.99 8.34
N GLN A 426 -2.70 -2.05 7.27
CA GLN A 426 -1.24 -1.89 7.33
C GLN A 426 -0.89 -0.41 7.49
N ASP A 427 -0.08 -0.09 8.50
CA ASP A 427 0.56 1.21 8.63
C ASP A 427 1.93 1.15 7.94
N CYS A 428 1.96 1.62 6.70
CA CYS A 428 3.16 1.66 5.85
C CYS A 428 3.85 3.06 5.87
N ALA A 429 3.56 3.90 6.86
CA ALA A 429 4.14 5.25 6.95
C ALA A 429 5.68 5.22 7.03
N GLU A 430 6.25 4.26 7.73
CA GLU A 430 7.70 4.03 7.86
C GLU A 430 8.21 2.90 6.94
N GLY A 431 7.40 2.50 5.94
CA GLY A 431 7.67 1.43 4.99
C GLY A 431 6.80 0.19 5.20
N TYR A 432 6.85 -0.72 4.27
CA TYR A 432 6.04 -1.94 4.26
C TYR A 432 6.18 -2.76 5.54
N GLY A 433 5.05 -3.06 6.17
CA GLY A 433 4.97 -3.83 7.40
C GLY A 433 5.53 -3.10 8.63
N ALA A 434 5.62 -1.76 8.62
CA ALA A 434 6.12 -1.01 9.78
C ALA A 434 5.20 -1.11 11.00
N GLY A 435 3.90 -1.39 10.79
CA GLY A 435 2.92 -1.59 11.84
C GLY A 435 1.55 -1.90 11.29
N LEU A 436 0.62 -2.07 12.21
CA LEU A 436 -0.80 -2.23 11.93
C LEU A 436 -1.60 -1.10 12.60
N ALA A 437 -2.81 -0.89 12.11
CA ALA A 437 -3.80 -0.10 12.82
C ALA A 437 -5.17 -0.78 12.77
N LEU A 438 -6.04 -0.43 13.71
CA LEU A 438 -7.43 -0.90 13.76
C LEU A 438 -8.34 0.26 13.36
N ALA A 439 -9.03 0.13 12.24
CA ALA A 439 -9.93 1.14 11.70
C ALA A 439 -11.39 0.71 11.89
N GLU A 440 -12.19 1.59 12.51
CA GLU A 440 -13.65 1.47 12.59
C GLU A 440 -14.27 1.97 11.30
N ILE A 441 -15.11 1.17 10.65
CA ILE A 441 -15.89 1.57 9.48
C ILE A 441 -17.13 2.33 9.94
N ILE A 442 -17.17 3.62 9.67
CA ILE A 442 -18.29 4.50 10.03
C ILE A 442 -19.39 4.43 8.98
N GLU A 443 -19.01 4.56 7.71
CA GLU A 443 -19.92 4.53 6.58
C GLU A 443 -19.41 3.55 5.52
N LEU A 444 -20.31 2.73 4.99
CA LEU A 444 -20.03 1.82 3.87
C LEU A 444 -21.31 1.61 3.06
N SER A 445 -21.29 2.11 1.84
CA SER A 445 -22.34 1.95 0.83
C SER A 445 -21.69 1.91 -0.56
N PRO A 446 -22.41 1.69 -1.65
CA PRO A 446 -21.87 1.80 -3.01
C PRO A 446 -21.30 3.17 -3.39
N THR A 447 -21.66 4.22 -2.65
CA THR A 447 -21.31 5.61 -2.98
C THR A 447 -20.56 6.34 -1.88
N THR A 448 -20.56 5.83 -0.64
CA THR A 448 -19.93 6.47 0.50
C THR A 448 -19.08 5.49 1.28
N PHE A 449 -17.85 5.91 1.61
CA PHE A 449 -16.95 5.19 2.47
C PHE A 449 -16.28 6.14 3.46
N LYS A 450 -16.30 5.77 4.75
CA LYS A 450 -15.60 6.50 5.81
C LYS A 450 -15.11 5.54 6.87
N GLN A 451 -13.85 5.66 7.24
CA GLN A 451 -13.27 4.94 8.38
C GLN A 451 -12.56 5.91 9.32
N ILE A 452 -12.35 5.47 10.54
CA ILE A 452 -11.54 6.17 11.55
C ILE A 452 -10.58 5.18 12.16
N VAL A 453 -9.28 5.44 12.08
CA VAL A 453 -8.25 4.70 12.81
C VAL A 453 -8.40 5.00 14.31
N ARG A 454 -8.58 3.96 15.11
CA ARG A 454 -8.77 4.06 16.57
C ARG A 454 -7.53 3.65 17.35
N HIS A 455 -6.80 2.65 16.86
CA HIS A 455 -5.63 2.11 17.52
C HIS A 455 -4.50 1.92 16.52
N SER A 456 -3.28 2.15 16.98
CA SER A 456 -2.05 1.88 16.22
C SER A 456 -1.23 0.82 16.95
N LEU A 457 -0.82 -0.22 16.24
CA LEU A 457 -0.08 -1.36 16.74
C LEU A 457 1.32 -1.35 16.12
N LYS A 458 2.34 -1.27 16.96
CA LYS A 458 3.74 -1.29 16.52
C LYS A 458 4.46 -2.52 17.06
N PRO A 459 5.47 -3.04 16.32
CA PRO A 459 6.38 -4.04 16.87
C PRO A 459 7.04 -3.53 18.16
N GLY A 460 7.21 -4.40 19.14
CA GLY A 460 7.79 -4.02 20.42
C GLY A 460 8.05 -5.24 21.33
N PRO A 461 8.23 -5.01 22.63
CA PRO A 461 8.54 -6.09 23.57
C PRO A 461 7.47 -7.19 23.64
N LEU A 462 6.22 -6.85 23.35
CA LEU A 462 5.08 -7.79 23.39
C LEU A 462 5.03 -8.72 22.18
N TRP A 463 5.61 -8.31 21.06
CA TRP A 463 5.79 -9.12 19.87
C TRP A 463 7.25 -9.13 19.44
N PRO A 464 7.92 -10.29 19.35
CA PRO A 464 9.36 -10.37 19.08
C PRO A 464 9.75 -10.11 17.61
N GLY A 465 8.83 -9.73 16.75
CA GLY A 465 9.07 -9.35 15.35
C GLY A 465 9.53 -7.91 15.21
N ARG A 466 10.15 -7.60 14.07
CA ARG A 466 10.56 -6.24 13.69
C ARG A 466 9.51 -5.50 12.87
N LYS A 467 8.50 -6.22 12.39
CA LYS A 467 7.44 -5.75 11.50
C LYS A 467 6.13 -6.42 11.88
N LEU A 468 5.02 -5.83 11.42
CA LEU A 468 3.66 -6.33 11.56
C LEU A 468 2.91 -6.00 10.28
N HIS A 469 2.21 -6.95 9.65
CA HIS A 469 1.36 -6.59 8.52
C HIS A 469 0.04 -7.37 8.42
N THR A 470 -0.17 -8.42 9.21
CA THR A 470 -1.44 -9.16 9.21
C THR A 470 -1.87 -9.50 10.64
N LEU A 471 -3.17 -9.35 10.92
CA LEU A 471 -3.79 -9.71 12.20
C LEU A 471 -5.14 -10.37 11.95
N ASN A 472 -5.31 -11.59 12.46
CA ASN A 472 -6.57 -12.32 12.36
C ASN A 472 -6.94 -13.03 13.67
N ARG A 473 -8.22 -13.38 13.81
CA ARG A 473 -8.75 -14.15 14.94
C ARG A 473 -9.81 -15.13 14.48
N CYS A 474 -9.80 -16.33 15.02
CA CYS A 474 -10.87 -17.32 14.93
C CYS A 474 -11.13 -17.94 16.31
N GLY A 475 -12.32 -17.66 16.86
CA GLY A 475 -12.61 -18.04 18.25
C GLY A 475 -11.60 -17.42 19.24
N ARG A 476 -10.92 -18.27 20.03
CA ARG A 476 -9.87 -17.86 20.96
C ARG A 476 -8.46 -17.76 20.31
N LEU A 477 -8.27 -18.31 19.12
CA LEU A 477 -6.98 -18.28 18.42
C LEU A 477 -6.77 -16.92 17.77
N GLU A 478 -5.76 -16.17 18.23
CA GLU A 478 -5.25 -14.96 17.59
C GLU A 478 -3.96 -15.30 16.86
N VAL A 479 -3.82 -14.80 15.63
CA VAL A 479 -2.63 -14.95 14.77
C VAL A 479 -2.18 -13.61 14.24
N ILE A 480 -0.87 -13.45 14.13
CA ILE A 480 -0.20 -12.23 13.70
C ILE A 480 1.04 -12.64 12.92
N ASP A 481 1.60 -11.75 12.13
CA ASP A 481 2.91 -11.99 11.55
C ASP A 481 3.90 -10.87 11.84
N GLY A 482 5.17 -11.14 11.59
CA GLY A 482 6.25 -10.21 11.76
C GLY A 482 7.52 -10.70 11.09
N SER A 483 8.55 -9.86 11.03
CA SER A 483 9.81 -10.24 10.40
C SER A 483 10.93 -10.42 11.43
N ARG A 484 11.87 -11.30 11.11
CA ARG A 484 13.10 -11.52 11.88
C ARG A 484 14.35 -11.55 11.00
N VAL A 485 15.50 -11.49 11.62
CA VAL A 485 16.78 -11.74 10.94
C VAL A 485 16.97 -13.25 10.79
N GLN A 486 17.14 -13.72 9.56
CA GLN A 486 17.38 -15.13 9.27
C GLN A 486 18.69 -15.30 8.48
N PRO A 487 19.80 -15.73 9.13
CA PRO A 487 21.06 -16.00 8.46
C PRO A 487 20.96 -17.16 7.47
N LYS A 488 21.65 -17.05 6.32
CA LYS A 488 21.65 -18.09 5.28
C LYS A 488 22.50 -19.32 5.65
N THR A 489 23.43 -19.18 6.60
CA THR A 489 24.29 -20.29 7.03
C THR A 489 24.30 -20.42 8.55
N ARG A 490 24.41 -21.66 9.06
CA ARG A 490 24.55 -21.93 10.48
C ARG A 490 25.81 -21.31 11.10
N ALA A 491 26.88 -21.08 10.30
CA ALA A 491 28.10 -20.40 10.77
C ALA A 491 27.84 -18.96 11.17
N PHE A 492 27.00 -18.23 10.43
CA PHE A 492 26.60 -16.86 10.76
C PHE A 492 25.74 -16.80 12.03
N ALA A 493 24.87 -17.77 12.25
CA ALA A 493 24.02 -17.83 13.44
C ALA A 493 24.81 -17.94 14.75
N ARG A 494 26.00 -18.53 14.71
CA ARG A 494 26.91 -18.63 15.87
C ARG A 494 27.64 -17.35 16.19
N GLN A 495 27.84 -16.46 15.21
CA GLN A 495 28.51 -15.16 15.40
C GLN A 495 27.60 -14.08 15.96
N PHE A 496 26.27 -14.25 15.88
CA PHE A 496 25.27 -13.34 16.43
C PHE A 496 24.42 -14.08 17.48
N PRO A 497 24.95 -14.33 18.69
CA PRO A 497 24.15 -14.94 19.75
C PRO A 497 22.96 -14.05 20.10
N SER A 498 21.85 -14.67 20.47
CA SER A 498 20.53 -14.04 20.76
C SER A 498 20.58 -12.87 21.76
N ALA A 499 21.67 -12.74 22.53
CA ALA A 499 21.88 -11.65 23.49
C ALA A 499 21.93 -10.24 22.86
N ILE A 500 22.21 -10.12 21.55
CA ILE A 500 22.23 -8.80 20.85
C ILE A 500 20.79 -8.39 20.45
N LEU A 501 19.84 -9.31 20.48
CA LEU A 501 18.45 -9.11 20.07
C LEU A 501 17.50 -8.89 21.25
N SER A 502 17.96 -9.01 22.50
CA SER A 502 17.17 -8.69 23.69
C SER A 502 17.24 -7.19 23.98
N PRO A 503 16.11 -6.54 24.25
CA PRO A 503 16.14 -5.15 24.73
C PRO A 503 16.96 -5.11 26.04
N ARG A 504 17.90 -4.18 26.14
CA ARG A 504 18.61 -3.91 27.40
C ARG A 504 17.56 -3.53 28.45
N THR A 505 17.34 -4.40 29.41
CA THR A 505 16.69 -4.00 30.65
C THR A 505 17.59 -2.98 31.34
N SER A 506 17.13 -1.75 31.47
CA SER A 506 17.77 -0.73 32.28
C SER A 506 17.81 -1.21 33.73
N PRO A 507 18.93 -1.13 34.46
CA PRO A 507 18.93 -1.46 35.88
C PRO A 507 18.06 -0.46 36.62
N SER A 508 17.08 -0.97 37.37
CA SER A 508 16.31 -0.22 38.35
C SER A 508 17.31 0.30 39.40
N THR A 509 17.50 1.61 39.46
CA THR A 509 18.12 2.26 40.61
C THR A 509 17.09 2.28 41.73
N ALA A 510 17.21 1.31 42.63
CA ALA A 510 16.64 1.44 43.97
C ALA A 510 17.58 2.35 44.79
N GLY A 511 17.02 3.41 45.35
CA GLY A 511 17.60 4.36 46.26
C GLY A 511 16.52 5.27 46.79
#